data_d283e394a5ff79eb52dda5469032c0f0
#
_entry.id   d283e394a5ff79eb52dda5469032c0f0
#
_cell.length_a   1.000
_cell.length_b   1.000
_cell.length_c   1.000
_cell.angle_alpha   90.00
_cell.angle_beta   90.00
_cell.angle_gamma   90.00
#
_symmetry.space_group_name_H-M   'P 1'
#
loop_
_entity.id
_entity.type
_entity.pdbx_description
1 polymer ?
#
loop_
_entity_poly.entity_id
_entity_poly.type
_entity_poly.pdbx_seq_one_letter_code
_entity_poly.pdbx_strand_id
1 'polypeptide(L)'
;MVLKELCALRGVSGDEKRVREYILEKVRPFATETRVDRAGNLIAFKRGAGENRRHVALVAHMDEVGMIALGAMDNGLIRYSAVGGIDPRVVVSKPVRIGDGEVPGVIGAKAIHLQSADERNHVLGHDELAIDIGAKDKKETRIAVHTSLA
;
A
#
# COMPACT_ATOMS: atom_id res chain seq x y z
N MET A 1 14.23 6.68 14.10
CA MET A 1 13.17 6.28 15.04
C MET A 1 12.32 5.24 14.35
N VAL A 2 12.21 4.04 14.88
CA VAL A 2 11.60 2.85 14.23
C VAL A 2 10.22 3.12 13.60
N LEU A 3 9.35 3.85 14.29
CA LEU A 3 8.03 4.19 13.74
C LEU A 3 8.12 5.00 12.44
N LYS A 4 9.00 6.00 12.37
CA LYS A 4 9.19 6.81 11.15
C LYS A 4 9.71 5.95 9.98
N GLU A 5 10.56 4.98 10.28
CA GLU A 5 11.15 4.08 9.28
C GLU A 5 10.07 3.10 8.78
N LEU A 6 9.23 2.55 9.68
CA LEU A 6 8.09 1.69 9.32
C LEU A 6 7.06 2.44 8.45
N CYS A 7 6.67 3.66 8.83
CA CYS A 7 5.72 4.47 8.05
C CYS A 7 6.27 4.95 6.68
N ALA A 8 7.57 4.80 6.44
CA ALA A 8 8.18 5.11 5.15
C ALA A 8 8.26 3.90 4.21
N LEU A 9 7.92 2.70 4.71
CA LEU A 9 7.89 1.46 3.92
C LEU A 9 6.49 1.26 3.36
N ARG A 10 6.41 0.84 2.11
CA ARG A 10 5.18 0.39 1.51
C ARG A 10 4.80 -0.99 2.08
N GLY A 11 3.58 -1.10 2.58
CA GLY A 11 3.07 -2.31 3.21
C GLY A 11 1.56 -2.48 3.02
N VAL A 12 1.07 -2.33 1.78
CA VAL A 12 -0.35 -2.54 1.46
C VAL A 12 -0.74 -3.99 1.76
N SER A 13 -1.95 -4.21 2.27
CA SER A 13 -2.46 -5.56 2.59
C SER A 13 -2.25 -6.53 1.42
N GLY A 14 -1.54 -7.62 1.69
CA GLY A 14 -1.11 -8.60 0.69
C GLY A 14 0.27 -8.35 0.07
N ASP A 15 0.90 -7.20 0.33
CA ASP A 15 2.26 -6.85 -0.11
C ASP A 15 3.12 -6.31 1.04
N GLU A 16 3.07 -6.96 2.21
CA GLU A 16 3.77 -6.54 3.43
C GLU A 16 5.25 -6.98 3.46
N LYS A 17 5.78 -7.50 2.37
CA LYS A 17 7.14 -8.09 2.34
C LYS A 17 8.21 -7.14 2.87
N ARG A 18 8.21 -5.88 2.43
CA ARG A 18 9.22 -4.87 2.84
C ARG A 18 9.14 -4.58 4.34
N VAL A 19 7.92 -4.43 4.87
CA VAL A 19 7.68 -4.20 6.30
C VAL A 19 8.14 -5.42 7.11
N ARG A 20 7.78 -6.61 6.67
CA ARG A 20 8.18 -7.87 7.32
C ARG A 20 9.69 -8.06 7.37
N GLU A 21 10.40 -7.80 6.27
CA GLU A 21 11.86 -7.91 6.20
C GLU A 21 12.54 -6.90 7.13
N TYR A 22 12.06 -5.67 7.17
CA TYR A 22 12.55 -4.66 8.09
C TYR A 22 12.34 -5.08 9.56
N ILE A 23 11.15 -5.53 9.93
CA ILE A 23 10.86 -5.98 11.29
C ILE A 23 11.74 -7.19 11.64
N LEU A 24 11.87 -8.16 10.72
CA LEU A 24 12.73 -9.34 10.91
C LEU A 24 14.18 -8.94 11.23
N GLU A 25 14.74 -7.99 10.49
CA GLU A 25 16.09 -7.47 10.74
C GLU A 25 16.21 -6.88 12.15
N LYS A 26 15.23 -6.06 12.56
CA LYS A 26 15.24 -5.40 13.88
C LYS A 26 15.03 -6.35 15.06
N VAL A 27 14.21 -7.40 14.90
CA VAL A 27 13.90 -8.32 16.02
C VAL A 27 14.89 -9.48 16.13
N ARG A 28 15.55 -9.88 15.04
CA ARG A 28 16.47 -11.01 14.99
C ARG A 28 17.54 -11.01 16.09
N PRO A 29 18.20 -9.88 16.42
CA PRO A 29 19.23 -9.87 17.48
C PRO A 29 18.68 -10.16 18.89
N PHE A 30 17.38 -10.04 19.09
CA PHE A 30 16.72 -10.20 20.39
C PHE A 30 15.90 -11.49 20.50
N ALA A 31 15.68 -12.18 19.38
CA ALA A 31 14.89 -13.40 19.30
C ALA A 31 15.77 -14.64 19.45
N THR A 32 15.23 -15.70 20.08
CA THR A 32 15.84 -17.03 20.11
C THR A 32 15.61 -17.74 18.79
N GLU A 33 14.45 -17.51 18.17
CA GLU A 33 14.03 -18.10 16.91
C GLU A 33 13.15 -17.13 16.14
N THR A 34 13.27 -17.10 14.82
CA THR A 34 12.39 -16.34 13.93
C THR A 34 11.93 -17.20 12.78
N ARG A 35 10.68 -17.10 12.39
CA ARG A 35 10.14 -17.77 11.21
C ARG A 35 9.05 -16.94 10.54
N VAL A 36 8.86 -17.14 9.26
CA VAL A 36 7.73 -16.62 8.49
C VAL A 36 6.85 -17.82 8.12
N ASP A 37 5.56 -17.71 8.40
CA ASP A 37 4.61 -18.77 8.06
C ASP A 37 4.09 -18.64 6.61
N ARG A 38 3.21 -19.56 6.20
CA ARG A 38 2.66 -19.58 4.84
C ARG A 38 1.73 -18.40 4.54
N ALA A 39 1.15 -17.79 5.56
CA ALA A 39 0.31 -16.60 5.42
C ALA A 39 1.13 -15.29 5.42
N GLY A 40 2.46 -15.39 5.59
CA GLY A 40 3.34 -14.24 5.62
C GLY A 40 3.51 -13.63 7.02
N ASN A 41 2.96 -14.22 8.08
CA ASN A 41 3.18 -13.72 9.43
C ASN A 41 4.62 -13.90 9.87
N LEU A 42 5.23 -12.87 10.43
CA LEU A 42 6.52 -12.96 11.10
C LEU A 42 6.31 -13.35 12.56
N ILE A 43 6.90 -14.47 12.96
CA ILE A 43 6.87 -14.98 14.32
C ILE A 43 8.29 -14.92 14.87
N ALA A 44 8.48 -14.16 15.94
CA ALA A 44 9.74 -14.06 16.67
C ALA A 44 9.54 -14.58 18.09
N PHE A 45 10.26 -15.62 18.44
CA PHE A 45 10.22 -16.23 19.77
C PHE A 45 11.45 -15.83 20.57
N LYS A 46 11.24 -15.38 21.81
CA LYS A 46 12.29 -15.10 22.77
C LYS A 46 12.08 -15.96 24.00
N ARG A 47 13.04 -16.83 24.29
CA ARG A 47 13.01 -17.66 25.49
C ARG A 47 13.20 -16.79 26.75
N GLY A 48 12.27 -16.92 27.69
CA GLY A 48 12.40 -16.27 29.00
C GLY A 48 13.45 -16.91 29.90
N ALA A 49 13.87 -16.20 30.91
CA ALA A 49 14.71 -16.72 32.00
C ALA A 49 13.85 -17.36 33.12
N GLY A 50 14.46 -18.28 33.92
CA GLY A 50 13.82 -18.91 35.06
C GLY A 50 13.05 -20.20 34.72
N GLU A 51 12.55 -20.87 35.77
CA GLU A 51 11.92 -22.19 35.70
C GLU A 51 10.41 -22.10 35.41
N ASN A 52 9.69 -21.20 36.07
CA ASN A 52 8.25 -20.99 35.91
C ASN A 52 7.95 -19.93 34.83
N ARG A 53 8.10 -20.32 33.57
CA ARG A 53 7.90 -19.40 32.44
C ARG A 53 6.44 -19.30 32.05
N ARG A 54 5.94 -18.08 31.96
CA ARG A 54 4.64 -17.79 31.35
C ARG A 54 4.84 -17.53 29.86
N HIS A 55 3.87 -17.95 29.04
CA HIS A 55 3.82 -17.60 27.64
C HIS A 55 3.07 -16.26 27.48
N VAL A 56 3.74 -15.28 26.90
CA VAL A 56 3.15 -13.97 26.56
C VAL A 56 3.29 -13.80 25.05
N ALA A 57 2.20 -13.46 24.37
CA ALA A 57 2.20 -13.10 22.96
C ALA A 57 1.93 -11.60 22.82
N LEU A 58 2.76 -10.93 22.02
CA LEU A 58 2.54 -9.58 21.51
C LEU A 58 2.16 -9.71 20.05
N VAL A 59 1.01 -9.18 19.66
CA VAL A 59 0.47 -9.30 18.29
C VAL A 59 0.18 -7.92 17.74
N ALA A 60 0.64 -7.67 16.51
CA ALA A 60 0.36 -6.44 15.77
C ALA A 60 0.27 -6.78 14.27
N HIS A 61 -0.50 -6.01 13.51
CA HIS A 61 -0.52 -6.13 12.06
C HIS A 61 0.67 -5.36 11.42
N MET A 62 1.00 -5.71 10.18
CA MET A 62 2.08 -5.10 9.40
C MET A 62 1.57 -4.29 8.21
N ASP A 63 0.31 -4.49 7.84
CA ASP A 63 -0.28 -3.88 6.67
C ASP A 63 -0.79 -2.47 6.94
N GLU A 64 -0.91 -1.73 5.86
CA GLU A 64 -1.58 -0.44 5.80
C GLU A 64 -2.60 -0.41 4.65
N VAL A 65 -3.48 0.57 4.67
CA VAL A 65 -4.39 0.82 3.56
C VAL A 65 -3.61 1.33 2.34
N GLY A 66 -4.11 1.03 1.15
CA GLY A 66 -3.47 1.48 -0.08
C GLY A 66 -4.35 1.22 -1.29
N MET A 67 -3.73 1.00 -2.43
CA MET A 67 -4.45 0.80 -3.68
C MET A 67 -3.81 -0.34 -4.47
N ILE A 68 -4.59 -0.91 -5.37
CA ILE A 68 -4.09 -1.92 -6.33
C ILE A 68 -4.41 -1.47 -7.75
N ALA A 69 -3.42 -1.47 -8.63
CA ALA A 69 -3.60 -1.14 -10.03
C ALA A 69 -4.40 -2.24 -10.75
N LEU A 70 -5.48 -1.87 -11.41
CA LEU A 70 -6.34 -2.77 -12.16
C LEU A 70 -5.95 -2.84 -13.65
N GLY A 71 -5.26 -1.84 -14.17
CA GLY A 71 -4.79 -1.79 -15.53
C GLY A 71 -4.70 -0.40 -16.12
N ALA A 72 -4.01 -0.30 -17.26
CA ALA A 72 -3.85 0.93 -18.00
C ALA A 72 -5.04 1.18 -18.94
N MET A 73 -5.48 2.42 -18.98
CA MET A 73 -6.47 2.94 -19.92
C MET A 73 -5.79 3.35 -21.25
N ASP A 74 -6.55 3.50 -22.32
CA ASP A 74 -5.99 3.83 -23.65
C ASP A 74 -5.31 5.20 -23.69
N ASN A 75 -5.72 6.13 -22.81
CA ASN A 75 -5.12 7.46 -22.63
C ASN A 75 -3.91 7.48 -21.67
N GLY A 76 -3.39 6.33 -21.25
CA GLY A 76 -2.23 6.23 -20.36
C GLY A 76 -2.53 6.30 -18.86
N LEU A 77 -3.75 6.64 -18.47
CA LEU A 77 -4.14 6.65 -17.04
C LEU A 77 -4.27 5.23 -16.50
N ILE A 78 -4.13 5.08 -15.19
CA ILE A 78 -4.22 3.79 -14.50
C ILE A 78 -5.51 3.74 -13.69
N ARG A 79 -6.33 2.70 -13.94
CA ARG A 79 -7.43 2.35 -13.05
C ARG A 79 -6.91 1.64 -11.82
N TYR A 80 -7.50 1.93 -10.67
CA TYR A 80 -7.14 1.31 -9.42
C TYR A 80 -8.36 0.90 -8.59
N SER A 81 -8.16 0.09 -7.58
CA SER A 81 -9.13 -0.18 -6.53
C SER A 81 -8.49 0.12 -5.18
N ALA A 82 -9.27 0.64 -4.24
CA ALA A 82 -8.80 0.81 -2.88
C ALA A 82 -8.65 -0.54 -2.18
N VAL A 83 -7.61 -0.66 -1.36
CA VAL A 83 -7.34 -1.78 -0.47
C VAL A 83 -7.47 -1.25 0.96
N GLY A 84 -8.51 -1.71 1.66
CA GLY A 84 -8.90 -1.14 2.95
C GLY A 84 -9.84 0.07 2.83
N GLY A 85 -10.14 0.68 3.96
CA GLY A 85 -11.08 1.81 4.05
C GLY A 85 -10.43 3.14 3.74
N ILE A 86 -10.48 3.58 2.47
CA ILE A 86 -10.00 4.89 2.03
C ILE A 86 -11.17 5.72 1.52
N ASP A 87 -11.33 6.92 2.07
CA ASP A 87 -12.34 7.87 1.60
C ASP A 87 -11.90 8.50 0.27
N PRO A 88 -12.67 8.33 -0.83
CA PRO A 88 -12.29 8.87 -2.13
C PRO A 88 -12.15 10.40 -2.15
N ARG A 89 -12.82 11.09 -1.23
CA ARG A 89 -12.76 12.56 -1.13
C ARG A 89 -11.38 13.09 -0.73
N VAL A 90 -10.59 12.30 -0.01
CA VAL A 90 -9.28 12.74 0.49
C VAL A 90 -8.12 12.36 -0.42
N VAL A 91 -8.35 11.53 -1.44
CA VAL A 91 -7.26 11.02 -2.29
C VAL A 91 -7.01 11.84 -3.54
N VAL A 92 -7.97 12.66 -3.96
CA VAL A 92 -7.81 13.51 -5.15
C VAL A 92 -6.60 14.43 -5.00
N SER A 93 -5.77 14.52 -6.02
CA SER A 93 -4.51 15.28 -6.06
C SER A 93 -3.41 14.75 -5.11
N LYS A 94 -3.58 13.58 -4.52
CA LYS A 94 -2.51 12.98 -3.71
C LYS A 94 -1.49 12.28 -4.58
N PRO A 95 -0.19 12.44 -4.26
CA PRO A 95 0.85 11.66 -4.90
C PRO A 95 0.79 10.21 -4.43
N VAL A 96 1.10 9.30 -5.33
CA VAL A 96 1.22 7.86 -5.07
C VAL A 96 2.53 7.32 -5.66
N ARG A 97 2.99 6.18 -5.16
CA ARG A 97 4.12 5.43 -5.69
C ARG A 97 3.66 4.07 -6.17
N ILE A 98 4.10 3.66 -7.33
CA ILE A 98 3.58 2.52 -8.04
C ILE A 98 4.65 1.46 -8.24
N GLY A 99 4.35 0.26 -7.80
CA GLY A 99 5.20 -0.91 -8.00
C GLY A 99 6.56 -0.84 -7.31
N ASP A 100 7.40 -1.85 -7.55
CA ASP A 100 8.74 -1.92 -6.94
C ASP A 100 9.68 -0.82 -7.42
N GLY A 101 9.46 -0.31 -8.63
CA GLY A 101 10.20 0.82 -9.19
C GLY A 101 9.81 2.17 -8.61
N GLU A 102 8.83 2.21 -7.71
CA GLU A 102 8.33 3.44 -7.07
C GLU A 102 8.00 4.56 -8.07
N VAL A 103 7.38 4.19 -9.19
CA VAL A 103 7.00 5.15 -10.23
C VAL A 103 6.05 6.19 -9.63
N PRO A 104 6.39 7.49 -9.70
CA PRO A 104 5.53 8.52 -9.14
C PRO A 104 4.27 8.69 -9.99
N GLY A 105 3.13 8.88 -9.32
CA GLY A 105 1.86 9.19 -9.94
C GLY A 105 1.04 10.14 -9.06
N VAL A 106 -0.03 10.65 -9.64
CA VAL A 106 -0.99 11.52 -8.94
C VAL A 106 -2.41 11.02 -9.20
N ILE A 107 -3.22 10.93 -8.15
CA ILE A 107 -4.64 10.58 -8.32
C ILE A 107 -5.38 11.81 -8.86
N GLY A 108 -5.92 11.65 -10.05
CA GLY A 108 -6.65 12.69 -10.78
C GLY A 108 -8.15 12.42 -10.81
N ALA A 109 -8.89 13.50 -10.95
CA ALA A 109 -10.31 13.53 -11.25
C ALA A 109 -10.55 14.36 -12.52
N LYS A 110 -11.74 14.23 -13.14
CA LYS A 110 -12.16 15.10 -14.23
C LYS A 110 -12.11 16.57 -13.80
N ALA A 111 -11.38 17.38 -14.56
CA ALA A 111 -11.20 18.79 -14.22
C ALA A 111 -12.55 19.53 -14.09
N ILE A 112 -12.68 20.40 -13.10
CA ILE A 112 -13.95 21.05 -12.74
C ILE A 112 -14.59 21.82 -13.90
N HIS A 113 -13.77 22.42 -14.78
CA HIS A 113 -14.26 23.17 -15.96
C HIS A 113 -14.79 22.27 -17.07
N LEU A 114 -14.53 20.96 -17.00
CA LEU A 114 -15.05 19.94 -17.91
C LEU A 114 -16.27 19.20 -17.33
N GLN A 115 -16.60 19.48 -16.06
CA GLN A 115 -17.73 18.85 -15.39
C GLN A 115 -19.03 19.60 -15.65
N SER A 116 -20.13 18.84 -15.81
CA SER A 116 -21.49 19.38 -15.80
C SER A 116 -21.88 19.91 -14.42
N ALA A 117 -23.01 20.62 -14.32
CA ALA A 117 -23.50 21.10 -13.03
C ALA A 117 -23.82 19.96 -12.06
N ASP A 118 -24.35 18.85 -12.56
CA ASP A 118 -24.70 17.67 -11.76
C ASP A 118 -23.44 16.95 -11.27
N GLU A 119 -22.45 16.77 -12.14
CA GLU A 119 -21.15 16.16 -11.77
C GLU A 119 -20.41 16.95 -10.67
N ARG A 120 -20.56 18.28 -10.63
CA ARG A 120 -19.93 19.10 -9.57
C ARG A 120 -20.55 18.92 -8.19
N ASN A 121 -21.81 18.49 -8.13
CA ASN A 121 -22.53 18.24 -6.89
C ASN A 121 -22.45 16.78 -6.45
N HIS A 122 -21.79 15.94 -7.24
CA HIS A 122 -21.60 14.51 -6.97
C HIS A 122 -20.27 14.26 -6.23
N VAL A 123 -20.31 13.40 -5.22
CA VAL A 123 -19.09 12.92 -4.55
C VAL A 123 -18.51 11.77 -5.39
N LEU A 124 -17.34 12.00 -5.96
CA LEU A 124 -16.68 11.00 -6.82
C LEU A 124 -16.34 9.71 -6.04
N GLY A 125 -16.65 8.58 -6.64
CA GLY A 125 -16.19 7.27 -6.19
C GLY A 125 -14.76 6.96 -6.69
N HIS A 126 -14.14 5.89 -6.15
CA HIS A 126 -12.82 5.45 -6.61
C HIS A 126 -12.80 5.02 -8.08
N ASP A 127 -13.92 4.54 -8.62
CA ASP A 127 -14.12 4.13 -10.01
C ASP A 127 -14.15 5.29 -11.00
N GLU A 128 -14.40 6.52 -10.51
CA GLU A 128 -14.38 7.76 -11.28
C GLU A 128 -13.02 8.46 -11.23
N LEU A 129 -12.10 7.96 -10.44
CA LEU A 129 -10.74 8.46 -10.27
C LEU A 129 -9.75 7.61 -11.05
N ALA A 130 -8.63 8.20 -11.44
CA ALA A 130 -7.55 7.49 -12.10
C ALA A 130 -6.19 8.03 -11.65
N ILE A 131 -5.14 7.25 -11.82
CA ILE A 131 -3.78 7.68 -11.52
C ILE A 131 -3.09 8.08 -12.80
N ASP A 132 -2.53 9.28 -12.80
CA ASP A 132 -1.70 9.82 -13.86
C ASP A 132 -0.21 9.67 -13.50
N ILE A 133 0.55 9.05 -14.39
CA ILE A 133 2.01 8.88 -14.30
C ILE A 133 2.75 9.64 -15.42
N GLY A 134 2.05 10.49 -16.16
CA GLY A 134 2.57 11.24 -17.30
C GLY A 134 2.67 10.41 -18.59
N ALA A 135 2.13 9.19 -18.65
CA ALA A 135 2.10 8.37 -19.84
C ALA A 135 1.03 8.89 -20.83
N LYS A 136 1.36 8.93 -22.12
CA LYS A 136 0.47 9.43 -23.19
C LYS A 136 -0.52 8.38 -23.68
N ASP A 137 -0.17 7.13 -23.56
CA ASP A 137 -1.00 6.01 -23.98
C ASP A 137 -0.74 4.75 -23.14
N LYS A 138 -1.58 3.74 -23.36
CA LYS A 138 -1.48 2.44 -22.69
C LYS A 138 -0.14 1.73 -22.90
N LYS A 139 0.56 1.98 -24.02
CA LYS A 139 1.85 1.33 -24.30
C LYS A 139 2.97 1.94 -23.49
N GLU A 140 2.89 3.24 -23.23
CA GLU A 140 3.81 3.92 -22.32
C GLU A 140 3.59 3.52 -20.86
N THR A 141 2.36 3.20 -20.47
CA THR A 141 2.01 2.73 -19.12
C THR A 141 2.49 1.30 -18.91
N ARG A 142 3.75 1.06 -18.73
CA ARG A 142 4.37 -0.27 -18.57
C ARG A 142 4.20 -0.84 -17.15
N ILE A 143 2.99 -0.83 -16.62
CA ILE A 143 2.69 -1.29 -15.27
C ILE A 143 1.96 -2.62 -15.32
N ALA A 144 2.41 -3.58 -14.51
CA ALA A 144 1.70 -4.83 -14.32
C ALA A 144 0.37 -4.59 -13.59
N VAL A 145 -0.68 -5.26 -14.05
CA VAL A 145 -1.96 -5.31 -13.34
C VAL A 145 -1.73 -5.91 -11.94
N HIS A 146 -2.49 -5.44 -10.95
CA HIS A 146 -2.38 -5.83 -9.54
C HIS A 146 -1.05 -5.39 -8.86
N THR A 147 -0.42 -4.34 -9.35
CA THR A 147 0.68 -3.70 -8.65
C THR A 147 0.13 -2.89 -7.47
N SER A 148 0.69 -3.07 -6.29
CA SER A 148 0.32 -2.28 -5.10
C SER A 148 0.78 -0.83 -5.21
N LEU A 149 0.03 0.07 -4.61
CA LEU A 149 0.20 1.52 -4.65
C LEU A 149 0.16 2.05 -3.22
N ALA A 150 1.09 2.89 -2.86
CA ALA A 150 1.17 3.53 -1.54
C ALA A 150 1.40 5.03 -1.67
#